data_a7e639d88373bdc0c2daebce1dafb04b
#
_entry.id   a7e639d88373bdc0c2daebce1dafb04b
#
_cell.length_a   1.000
_cell.length_b   1.000
_cell.length_c   1.000
_cell.angle_alpha   90.00
_cell.angle_beta   90.00
_cell.angle_gamma   90.00
#
_symmetry.space_group_name_H-M   'P 1'
#
loop_
_entity.id
_entity.type
_entity.pdbx_description
1 polymer ?
#
loop_
_entity_poly.entity_id
_entity_poly.type
_entity_poly.pdbx_seq_one_letter_code
_entity_poly.pdbx_strand_id
1 'polypeptide(L)'
;SFLFLPVPRETIALGAAGVLLVSRKMHSREMLGAVDWHLLVLFIGLFVVNDAFAACGALDNSFAWIHDSGVDLRQPAGLFVVTAVLSNLVSNVPATMLLLPTATHPLAGPILALSSTFAGNLIIVGSIANIIVVEQARSLGIRISWAEHARAGVPVTLLSLVLAAAWLALRA
;
A
#
# COMPACT_ATOMS: atom_id res chain seq x y z
N SER A 1 -15.41 -3.48 -15.87
CA SER A 1 -15.57 -4.93 -15.68
C SER A 1 -14.96 -5.44 -14.37
N PHE A 2 -13.86 -4.87 -13.84
CA PHE A 2 -13.23 -5.27 -12.57
C PHE A 2 -14.17 -5.23 -11.34
N LEU A 3 -15.23 -4.42 -11.37
CA LEU A 3 -16.13 -4.20 -10.23
C LEU A 3 -17.42 -5.04 -10.31
N PHE A 4 -17.77 -5.57 -11.47
CA PHE A 4 -19.11 -6.14 -11.72
C PHE A 4 -19.10 -7.62 -12.10
N LEU A 5 -17.94 -8.23 -12.36
CA LEU A 5 -17.85 -9.63 -12.74
C LEU A 5 -17.39 -10.47 -11.52
N PRO A 6 -18.04 -11.63 -11.26
CA PRO A 6 -17.64 -12.55 -10.20
C PRO A 6 -16.42 -13.40 -10.61
N VAL A 7 -15.42 -12.75 -11.23
CA VAL A 7 -14.18 -13.38 -11.70
C VAL A 7 -13.02 -12.77 -10.93
N PRO A 8 -12.03 -13.55 -10.48
CA PRO A 8 -10.83 -13.03 -9.84
C PRO A 8 -10.17 -11.95 -10.69
N ARG A 9 -9.78 -10.85 -10.04
CA ARG A 9 -9.24 -9.65 -10.72
C ARG A 9 -7.96 -9.97 -11.49
N GLU A 10 -7.13 -10.84 -10.95
CA GLU A 10 -5.92 -11.37 -11.57
C GLU A 10 -6.20 -12.09 -12.89
N THR A 11 -7.28 -12.87 -12.95
CA THR A 11 -7.70 -13.58 -14.17
C THR A 11 -8.12 -12.59 -15.25
N ILE A 12 -8.85 -11.53 -14.88
CA ILE A 12 -9.25 -10.47 -15.82
C ILE A 12 -8.00 -9.74 -16.33
N ALA A 13 -7.06 -9.42 -15.44
CA ALA A 13 -5.82 -8.74 -15.81
C ALA A 13 -4.97 -9.59 -16.77
N LEU A 14 -4.80 -10.88 -16.46
CA LEU A 14 -4.09 -11.82 -17.34
C LEU A 14 -4.77 -11.99 -18.71
N GLY A 15 -6.09 -12.09 -18.71
CA GLY A 15 -6.87 -12.15 -19.96
C GLY A 15 -6.69 -10.89 -20.81
N ALA A 16 -6.75 -9.72 -20.22
CA ALA A 16 -6.51 -8.45 -20.90
C ALA A 16 -5.07 -8.36 -21.45
N ALA A 17 -4.08 -8.77 -20.65
CA ALA A 17 -2.70 -8.83 -21.09
C ALA A 17 -2.51 -9.80 -22.27
N GLY A 18 -3.15 -10.98 -22.22
CA GLY A 18 -3.15 -11.95 -23.31
C GLY A 18 -3.73 -11.38 -24.60
N VAL A 19 -4.87 -10.68 -24.52
CA VAL A 19 -5.48 -10.01 -25.69
C VAL A 19 -4.55 -8.95 -26.27
N LEU A 20 -3.88 -8.15 -25.41
CA LEU A 20 -2.92 -7.14 -25.87
C LEU A 20 -1.71 -7.78 -26.57
N LEU A 21 -1.17 -8.87 -26.02
CA LEU A 21 0.00 -9.56 -26.57
C LEU A 21 -0.31 -10.22 -27.95
N VAL A 22 -1.55 -10.65 -28.17
CA VAL A 22 -2.00 -11.19 -29.47
C VAL A 22 -2.26 -10.07 -30.48
N SER A 23 -2.44 -8.83 -30.01
CA SER A 23 -2.67 -7.68 -30.89
C SER A 23 -1.43 -7.39 -31.75
N ARG A 24 -1.60 -7.31 -33.06
CA ARG A 24 -0.53 -6.98 -34.01
C ARG A 24 -0.24 -5.48 -34.13
N LYS A 25 -0.92 -4.64 -33.36
CA LYS A 25 -0.75 -3.16 -33.39
C LYS A 25 0.55 -2.67 -32.75
N MET A 26 1.09 -3.44 -31.80
CA MET A 26 2.36 -3.16 -31.12
C MET A 26 3.21 -4.43 -31.11
N HIS A 27 4.52 -4.27 -31.21
CA HIS A 27 5.43 -5.39 -31.06
C HIS A 27 5.44 -5.89 -29.61
N SER A 28 5.38 -7.22 -29.42
CA SER A 28 5.40 -7.84 -28.08
C SER A 28 6.61 -7.40 -27.26
N ARG A 29 7.74 -7.11 -27.91
CA ARG A 29 8.96 -6.62 -27.28
C ARG A 29 8.75 -5.23 -26.65
N GLU A 30 8.01 -4.35 -27.31
CA GLU A 30 7.70 -3.00 -26.80
C GLU A 30 6.73 -3.10 -25.59
N MET A 31 5.73 -3.97 -25.70
CA MET A 31 4.77 -4.22 -24.61
C MET A 31 5.48 -4.79 -23.37
N LEU A 32 6.35 -5.79 -23.55
CA LEU A 32 7.14 -6.36 -22.45
C LEU A 32 8.17 -5.38 -21.90
N GLY A 33 8.69 -4.48 -22.74
CA GLY A 33 9.59 -3.40 -22.32
C GLY A 33 8.89 -2.32 -21.49
N ALA A 34 7.57 -2.17 -21.62
CA ALA A 34 6.78 -1.26 -20.79
C ALA A 34 6.49 -1.80 -19.38
N VAL A 35 6.76 -3.10 -19.15
CA VAL A 35 6.61 -3.69 -17.81
C VAL A 35 7.76 -3.24 -16.92
N ASP A 36 7.43 -2.66 -15.77
CA ASP A 36 8.42 -2.32 -14.77
C ASP A 36 8.87 -3.57 -13.99
N TRP A 37 9.87 -4.25 -14.53
CA TRP A 37 10.45 -5.46 -13.94
C TRP A 37 11.07 -5.20 -12.57
N HIS A 38 11.57 -3.98 -12.31
CA HIS A 38 12.15 -3.63 -11.02
C HIS A 38 11.09 -3.64 -9.93
N LEU A 39 9.89 -3.12 -10.23
CA LEU A 39 8.76 -3.17 -9.31
C LEU A 39 8.31 -4.61 -9.04
N LEU A 40 8.26 -5.47 -10.05
CA LEU A 40 7.91 -6.88 -9.86
C LEU A 40 8.90 -7.59 -8.95
N VAL A 41 10.20 -7.41 -9.16
CA VAL A 41 11.25 -7.98 -8.30
C VAL A 41 11.17 -7.42 -6.88
N LEU A 42 10.90 -6.11 -6.74
CA LEU A 42 10.68 -5.47 -5.44
C LEU A 42 9.51 -6.11 -4.70
N PHE A 43 8.36 -6.31 -5.34
CA PHE A 43 7.19 -6.94 -4.71
C PHE A 43 7.44 -8.39 -4.33
N ILE A 44 8.09 -9.18 -5.20
CA ILE A 44 8.45 -10.56 -4.87
C ILE A 44 9.35 -10.60 -3.64
N GLY A 45 10.40 -9.78 -3.62
CA GLY A 45 11.29 -9.68 -2.47
C GLY A 45 10.55 -9.27 -1.19
N LEU A 46 9.63 -8.34 -1.30
CA LEU A 46 8.81 -7.88 -0.21
C LEU A 46 7.91 -8.98 0.37
N PHE A 47 7.28 -9.78 -0.49
CA PHE A 47 6.45 -10.90 -0.05
C PHE A 47 7.28 -11.98 0.64
N VAL A 48 8.46 -12.29 0.12
CA VAL A 48 9.40 -13.25 0.75
C VAL A 48 9.84 -12.74 2.14
N VAL A 49 10.19 -11.46 2.26
CA VAL A 49 10.59 -10.87 3.56
C VAL A 49 9.42 -10.90 4.54
N ASN A 50 8.20 -10.54 4.10
CA ASN A 50 7.01 -10.60 4.94
C ASN A 50 6.72 -12.01 5.45
N ASP A 51 6.79 -13.00 4.57
CA ASP A 51 6.57 -14.40 4.92
C ASP A 51 7.63 -14.89 5.92
N ALA A 52 8.90 -14.57 5.67
CA ALA A 52 9.99 -14.89 6.58
C ALA A 52 9.83 -14.21 7.96
N PHE A 53 9.38 -12.95 7.98
CA PHE A 53 9.14 -12.20 9.21
C PHE A 53 7.99 -12.82 10.03
N ALA A 54 6.95 -13.29 9.36
CA ALA A 54 5.86 -14.03 10.01
C ALA A 54 6.35 -15.40 10.52
N ALA A 55 7.09 -16.15 9.70
CA ALA A 55 7.55 -17.51 10.01
C ALA A 55 8.56 -17.55 11.18
N CYS A 56 9.38 -16.52 11.36
CA CYS A 56 10.36 -16.48 12.46
C CYS A 56 9.77 -16.02 13.82
N GLY A 57 8.45 -15.77 13.90
CA GLY A 57 7.79 -15.33 15.14
C GLY A 57 8.05 -13.87 15.50
N ALA A 58 8.78 -13.12 14.66
CA ALA A 58 9.05 -11.70 14.91
C ALA A 58 7.77 -10.86 14.86
N LEU A 59 6.79 -11.29 14.07
CA LEU A 59 5.48 -10.66 13.98
C LEU A 59 4.73 -10.73 15.31
N ASP A 60 4.67 -11.93 15.93
CA ASP A 60 4.00 -12.15 17.21
C ASP A 60 4.66 -11.34 18.33
N ASN A 61 5.99 -11.31 18.37
CA ASN A 61 6.75 -10.51 19.31
C ASN A 61 6.48 -9.00 19.15
N SER A 62 6.37 -8.54 17.89
CA SER A 62 6.05 -7.14 17.60
C SER A 62 4.63 -6.77 18.05
N PHE A 63 3.66 -7.67 17.85
CA PHE A 63 2.29 -7.45 18.31
C PHE A 63 2.16 -7.49 19.83
N ALA A 64 2.89 -8.39 20.49
CA ALA A 64 2.97 -8.42 21.96
C ALA A 64 3.51 -7.10 22.50
N TRP A 65 4.59 -6.58 21.94
CA TRP A 65 5.17 -5.29 22.33
C TRP A 65 4.19 -4.12 22.10
N ILE A 66 3.46 -4.08 20.97
CA ILE A 66 2.43 -3.08 20.71
C ILE A 66 1.31 -3.17 21.74
N HIS A 67 0.84 -4.37 22.05
CA HIS A 67 -0.19 -4.61 23.05
C HIS A 67 0.27 -4.15 24.46
N ASP A 68 1.49 -4.49 24.86
CA ASP A 68 2.09 -4.09 26.15
C ASP A 68 2.27 -2.56 26.26
N SER A 69 2.41 -1.88 25.11
CA SER A 69 2.41 -0.42 25.03
C SER A 69 1.02 0.22 25.18
N GLY A 70 -0.02 -0.58 25.44
CA GLY A 70 -1.39 -0.12 25.65
C GLY A 70 -2.21 0.08 24.37
N VAL A 71 -1.70 -0.36 23.22
CA VAL A 71 -2.40 -0.25 21.93
C VAL A 71 -3.02 -1.60 21.56
N ASP A 72 -4.34 -1.65 21.50
CA ASP A 72 -5.08 -2.84 21.07
C ASP A 72 -5.41 -2.77 19.58
N LEU A 73 -4.79 -3.66 18.79
CA LEU A 73 -4.99 -3.75 17.34
C LEU A 73 -6.39 -4.30 16.95
N ARG A 74 -7.12 -4.86 17.89
CA ARG A 74 -8.51 -5.30 17.68
C ARG A 74 -9.47 -4.11 17.68
N GLN A 75 -9.08 -3.00 18.29
CA GLN A 75 -9.87 -1.78 18.31
C GLN A 75 -9.61 -0.95 17.03
N PRO A 76 -10.65 -0.35 16.43
CA PRO A 76 -10.54 0.46 15.22
C PRO A 76 -9.48 1.56 15.30
N ALA A 77 -9.43 2.27 16.43
CA ALA A 77 -8.48 3.37 16.63
C ALA A 77 -7.03 2.88 16.70
N GLY A 78 -6.75 1.80 17.45
CA GLY A 78 -5.42 1.20 17.54
C GLY A 78 -4.94 0.70 16.19
N LEU A 79 -5.79 -0.04 15.47
CA LEU A 79 -5.49 -0.53 14.14
C LEU A 79 -5.21 0.62 13.17
N PHE A 80 -6.03 1.69 13.18
CA PHE A 80 -5.87 2.85 12.32
C PHE A 80 -4.53 3.54 12.52
N VAL A 81 -4.18 3.85 13.77
CA VAL A 81 -2.95 4.58 14.12
C VAL A 81 -1.71 3.73 13.78
N VAL A 82 -1.70 2.46 14.20
CA VAL A 82 -0.55 1.56 13.94
C VAL A 82 -0.37 1.36 12.44
N THR A 83 -1.46 1.19 11.69
CA THR A 83 -1.37 1.07 10.22
C THR A 83 -0.78 2.33 9.60
N ALA A 84 -1.22 3.52 10.03
CA ALA A 84 -0.71 4.79 9.51
C ALA A 84 0.80 4.97 9.79
N VAL A 85 1.26 4.63 10.99
CA VAL A 85 2.68 4.69 11.35
C VAL A 85 3.48 3.67 10.57
N LEU A 86 3.05 2.41 10.58
CA LEU A 86 3.74 1.30 9.93
C LEU A 86 3.84 1.51 8.43
N SER A 87 2.80 2.06 7.79
CA SER A 87 2.79 2.40 6.37
C SER A 87 3.92 3.35 5.96
N ASN A 88 4.31 4.27 6.83
CA ASN A 88 5.43 5.18 6.56
C ASN A 88 6.80 4.53 6.82
N LEU A 89 6.86 3.49 7.65
CA LEU A 89 8.12 2.77 7.95
C LEU A 89 8.46 1.71 6.91
N VAL A 90 7.45 0.92 6.49
CA VAL A 90 7.66 -0.24 5.62
C VAL A 90 6.90 -0.16 4.30
N SER A 91 6.30 0.99 3.98
CA SER A 91 5.38 1.21 2.87
C SER A 91 3.98 0.61 3.08
N ASN A 92 2.99 1.11 2.32
CA ASN A 92 1.56 0.83 2.54
C ASN A 92 1.18 -0.65 2.34
N VAL A 93 1.71 -1.30 1.31
CA VAL A 93 1.37 -2.71 1.01
C VAL A 93 1.90 -3.67 2.07
N PRO A 94 3.20 -3.63 2.45
CA PRO A 94 3.70 -4.46 3.55
C PRO A 94 3.01 -4.21 4.88
N ALA A 95 2.77 -2.95 5.23
CA ALA A 95 2.07 -2.60 6.47
C ALA A 95 0.69 -3.27 6.54
N THR A 96 -0.06 -3.21 5.44
CA THR A 96 -1.37 -3.86 5.34
C THR A 96 -1.26 -5.38 5.45
N MET A 97 -0.31 -5.99 4.76
CA MET A 97 -0.11 -7.45 4.80
C MET A 97 0.27 -7.96 6.19
N LEU A 98 1.15 -7.23 6.90
CA LEU A 98 1.56 -7.58 8.26
C LEU A 98 0.40 -7.49 9.27
N LEU A 99 -0.48 -6.50 9.12
CA LEU A 99 -1.57 -6.26 10.05
C LEU A 99 -2.86 -7.04 9.72
N LEU A 100 -3.00 -7.50 8.48
CA LEU A 100 -4.20 -8.22 8.04
C LEU A 100 -4.59 -9.42 8.90
N PRO A 101 -3.66 -10.27 9.40
CA PRO A 101 -4.01 -11.40 10.27
C PRO A 101 -4.61 -11.00 11.61
N THR A 102 -4.30 -9.79 12.13
CA THR A 102 -4.82 -9.28 13.40
C THR A 102 -6.12 -8.51 13.25
N ALA A 103 -6.52 -8.21 12.04
CA ALA A 103 -7.62 -7.33 11.67
C ALA A 103 -8.98 -8.05 11.77
N THR A 104 -9.46 -8.30 12.98
CA THR A 104 -10.70 -9.07 13.25
C THR A 104 -11.97 -8.22 13.27
N HIS A 105 -11.83 -6.89 13.33
CA HIS A 105 -12.99 -5.98 13.37
C HIS A 105 -13.73 -5.96 12.02
N PRO A 106 -15.08 -5.83 11.99
CA PRO A 106 -15.86 -5.75 10.74
C PRO A 106 -15.42 -4.64 9.77
N LEU A 107 -14.90 -3.53 10.30
CA LEU A 107 -14.36 -2.41 9.52
C LEU A 107 -12.85 -2.52 9.28
N ALA A 108 -12.20 -3.63 9.60
CA ALA A 108 -10.75 -3.79 9.47
C ALA A 108 -10.25 -3.55 8.03
N GLY A 109 -10.94 -4.06 7.03
CA GLY A 109 -10.60 -3.82 5.63
C GLY A 109 -10.57 -2.33 5.26
N PRO A 110 -11.67 -1.57 5.46
CA PRO A 110 -11.67 -0.12 5.29
C PRO A 110 -10.63 0.62 6.14
N ILE A 111 -10.40 0.23 7.40
CA ILE A 111 -9.40 0.84 8.27
C ILE A 111 -8.00 0.68 7.66
N LEU A 112 -7.58 -0.54 7.36
CA LEU A 112 -6.28 -0.83 6.77
C LEU A 112 -6.09 -0.10 5.43
N ALA A 113 -7.11 -0.13 4.56
CA ALA A 113 -7.03 0.49 3.24
C ALA A 113 -6.89 2.02 3.32
N LEU A 114 -7.74 2.69 4.10
CA LEU A 114 -7.73 4.15 4.18
C LEU A 114 -6.51 4.66 4.94
N SER A 115 -6.20 4.07 6.11
CA SER A 115 -5.07 4.55 6.91
C SER A 115 -3.73 4.32 6.22
N SER A 116 -3.49 3.15 5.62
CA SER A 116 -2.23 2.89 4.91
C SER A 116 -2.06 3.75 3.67
N THR A 117 -3.12 3.91 2.88
CA THR A 117 -3.06 4.67 1.62
C THR A 117 -2.86 6.16 1.90
N PHE A 118 -3.62 6.74 2.84
CA PHE A 118 -3.50 8.16 3.13
C PHE A 118 -2.22 8.51 3.87
N ALA A 119 -1.80 7.67 4.82
CA ALA A 119 -0.54 7.86 5.52
C ALA A 119 0.68 7.77 4.58
N GLY A 120 0.62 6.93 3.56
CA GLY A 120 1.68 6.77 2.58
C GLY A 120 2.04 8.05 1.81
N ASN A 121 1.18 9.07 1.83
CA ASN A 121 1.45 10.37 1.21
C ASN A 121 2.32 11.29 2.09
N LEU A 122 2.60 10.93 3.34
CA LEU A 122 3.35 11.78 4.27
C LEU A 122 4.80 11.97 3.82
N ILE A 123 5.45 10.88 3.42
CA ILE A 123 6.82 10.89 2.94
C ILE A 123 6.93 10.15 1.60
N ILE A 124 7.92 10.51 0.78
CA ILE A 124 8.09 9.94 -0.56
C ILE A 124 8.18 8.41 -0.52
N VAL A 125 8.95 7.85 0.40
CA VAL A 125 9.15 6.40 0.55
C VAL A 125 7.97 5.70 1.24
N GLY A 126 7.03 6.42 1.82
CA GLY A 126 5.84 5.88 2.47
C GLY A 126 4.90 5.15 1.51
N SER A 127 5.02 5.40 0.20
CA SER A 127 4.25 4.71 -0.83
C SER A 127 5.08 4.50 -2.08
N ILE A 128 5.02 3.30 -2.63
CA ILE A 128 5.65 2.97 -3.93
C ILE A 128 5.12 3.88 -5.04
N ALA A 129 3.84 4.24 -5.01
CA ALA A 129 3.26 5.16 -5.96
C ALA A 129 3.97 6.53 -5.97
N ASN A 130 4.34 7.06 -4.81
CA ASN A 130 5.08 8.32 -4.71
C ASN A 130 6.48 8.18 -5.32
N ILE A 131 7.15 7.05 -5.08
CA ILE A 131 8.48 6.77 -5.67
C ILE A 131 8.36 6.76 -7.19
N ILE A 132 7.37 6.07 -7.74
CA ILE A 132 7.12 6.02 -9.20
C ILE A 132 6.89 7.44 -9.75
N VAL A 133 6.04 8.24 -9.12
CA VAL A 133 5.74 9.61 -9.56
C VAL A 133 7.00 10.48 -9.54
N VAL A 134 7.80 10.41 -8.47
CA VAL A 134 9.06 11.17 -8.36
C VAL A 134 10.07 10.73 -9.43
N GLU A 135 10.18 9.43 -9.71
CA GLU A 135 11.07 8.90 -10.74
C GLU A 135 10.63 9.34 -12.15
N GLN A 136 9.32 9.27 -12.43
CA GLN A 136 8.76 9.75 -13.70
C GLN A 136 8.93 11.27 -13.87
N ALA A 137 8.71 12.04 -12.82
CA ALA A 137 8.97 13.49 -12.85
C ALA A 137 10.44 13.78 -13.18
N ARG A 138 11.37 13.02 -12.57
CA ARG A 138 12.80 13.13 -12.81
C ARG A 138 13.19 12.82 -14.25
N SER A 139 12.57 11.82 -14.87
CA SER A 139 12.78 11.49 -16.29
C SER A 139 12.36 12.61 -17.24
N LEU A 140 11.41 13.45 -16.81
CA LEU A 140 10.94 14.65 -17.51
C LEU A 140 11.73 15.92 -17.14
N GLY A 141 12.83 15.80 -16.39
CA GLY A 141 13.67 16.92 -15.95
C GLY A 141 13.14 17.68 -14.74
N ILE A 142 12.04 17.22 -14.12
CA ILE A 142 11.45 17.84 -12.95
C ILE A 142 12.02 17.15 -11.69
N ARG A 143 12.64 17.93 -10.80
CA ARG A 143 13.15 17.44 -9.53
C ARG A 143 12.20 17.79 -8.41
N ILE A 144 11.66 16.79 -7.73
CA ILE A 144 10.82 16.94 -6.55
C ILE A 144 11.70 16.69 -5.32
N SER A 145 11.94 17.74 -4.55
CA SER A 145 12.67 17.63 -3.27
C SER A 145 11.76 17.11 -2.14
N TRP A 146 12.38 16.59 -1.09
CA TRP A 146 11.67 16.17 0.10
C TRP A 146 10.83 17.30 0.73
N ALA A 147 11.36 18.53 0.73
CA ALA A 147 10.67 19.70 1.26
C ALA A 147 9.45 20.09 0.42
N GLU A 148 9.55 20.00 -0.91
CA GLU A 148 8.42 20.25 -1.82
C GLU A 148 7.34 19.21 -1.66
N HIS A 149 7.72 17.93 -1.59
CA HIS A 149 6.76 16.86 -1.32
C HIS A 149 6.07 17.07 0.04
N ALA A 150 6.84 17.32 1.12
CA ALA A 150 6.28 17.51 2.45
C ALA A 150 5.33 18.71 2.56
N ARG A 151 5.60 19.79 1.82
CA ARG A 151 4.73 20.98 1.81
C ARG A 151 3.30 20.68 1.35
N ALA A 152 3.15 19.74 0.41
CA ALA A 152 1.84 19.28 -0.06
C ALA A 152 1.40 18.00 0.68
N GLY A 153 2.30 17.05 0.86
CA GLY A 153 2.03 15.74 1.44
C GLY A 153 1.56 15.79 2.89
N VAL A 154 2.19 16.63 3.73
CA VAL A 154 1.80 16.73 5.15
C VAL A 154 0.36 17.21 5.33
N PRO A 155 -0.06 18.37 4.79
CA PRO A 155 -1.45 18.82 4.96
C PRO A 155 -2.46 17.86 4.32
N VAL A 156 -2.17 17.31 3.16
CA VAL A 156 -3.05 16.32 2.49
C VAL A 156 -3.19 15.08 3.35
N THR A 157 -2.10 14.53 3.86
CA THR A 157 -2.12 13.34 4.73
C THR A 157 -2.93 13.60 6.00
N LEU A 158 -2.67 14.69 6.70
CA LEU A 158 -3.40 15.00 7.93
C LEU A 158 -4.90 15.18 7.70
N LEU A 159 -5.28 15.94 6.68
CA LEU A 159 -6.69 16.16 6.34
C LEU A 159 -7.37 14.83 5.93
N SER A 160 -6.75 14.04 5.08
CA SER A 160 -7.34 12.78 4.61
C SER A 160 -7.43 11.74 5.74
N LEU A 161 -6.45 11.65 6.64
CA LEU A 161 -6.52 10.78 7.81
C LEU A 161 -7.62 11.22 8.78
N VAL A 162 -7.77 12.53 9.04
CA VAL A 162 -8.85 13.04 9.90
C VAL A 162 -10.22 12.74 9.29
N LEU A 163 -10.40 12.97 7.98
CA LEU A 163 -11.65 12.66 7.30
C LEU A 163 -11.95 11.16 7.31
N ALA A 164 -10.94 10.31 7.09
CA ALA A 164 -11.09 8.87 7.16
C ALA A 164 -11.46 8.39 8.57
N ALA A 165 -10.80 8.92 9.61
CA ALA A 165 -11.09 8.60 10.99
C ALA A 165 -12.51 9.01 11.38
N ALA A 166 -12.93 10.22 10.99
CA ALA A 166 -14.31 10.70 11.22
C ALA A 166 -15.34 9.82 10.51
N TRP A 167 -15.10 9.47 9.25
CA TRP A 167 -15.99 8.60 8.49
C TRP A 167 -16.10 7.19 9.09
N LEU A 168 -14.97 6.62 9.53
CA LEU A 168 -14.94 5.31 10.18
C LEU A 168 -15.66 5.34 11.53
N ALA A 169 -15.47 6.40 12.32
CA ALA A 169 -16.16 6.58 13.61
C ALA A 169 -17.68 6.70 13.49
N LEU A 170 -18.19 7.25 12.37
CA LEU A 170 -19.62 7.32 12.10
C LEU A 170 -20.21 5.96 11.68
N ARG A 171 -19.37 4.98 11.35
CA ARG A 171 -19.77 3.64 10.89
C ARG A 171 -19.47 2.53 11.91
N ALA A 172 -18.70 2.83 12.95
CA ALA A 172 -18.39 1.93 14.05
C ALA A 172 -19.53 1.90 15.07
#